data_49ee33a6d26bb824bcbea35a79c51765
#
_entry.id   49ee33a6d26bb824bcbea35a79c51765
#
_cell.length_a   1.000
_cell.length_b   1.000
_cell.length_c   1.000
_cell.angle_alpha   90.00
_cell.angle_beta   90.00
_cell.angle_gamma   90.00
#
_symmetry.space_group_name_H-M   'P 1'
#
loop_
_entity.id
_entity.type
_entity.pdbx_description
1 polymer ?
#
loop_
_entity_poly.entity_id
_entity_poly.type
_entity_poly.pdbx_seq_one_letter_code
_entity_poly.pdbx_strand_id
1 'polypeptide(L)'
;MGPHESTTDKLEFLARMTVPYSLIAVLFLVSVIAVPYPLAVLFYAPFLLMAIYYWSIYRPTLLPPWLVFVVGMSFDVLTGMPFVGLNAILFLLTRIIITDQRRFLVGQSFIMVWFGFCILDIVFYALQWSAFSVLSMSWVPLSGLVPSLLLGMVLFPPLYLFLHLTHKVLPAPVERAKSRLGSQKHDMPL
;
A
#
# COMPACT_ATOMS: atom_id res chain seq x y z
N MET A 1 -4.79 -40.03 -12.20
CA MET A 1 -5.97 -39.34 -11.65
C MET A 1 -5.46 -38.05 -10.98
N GLY A 2 -5.65 -36.88 -11.64
CA GLY A 2 -5.26 -35.60 -11.07
C GLY A 2 -6.15 -35.24 -9.87
N PRO A 3 -5.64 -34.50 -8.87
CA PRO A 3 -6.46 -34.07 -7.77
C PRO A 3 -7.55 -33.15 -8.31
N HIS A 4 -8.80 -33.54 -8.11
CA HIS A 4 -9.95 -32.67 -8.33
C HIS A 4 -9.81 -31.48 -7.36
N GLU A 5 -9.22 -30.39 -7.85
CA GLU A 5 -9.37 -29.10 -7.18
C GLU A 5 -10.88 -28.80 -7.15
N SER A 6 -11.44 -28.94 -5.96
CA SER A 6 -12.85 -28.68 -5.72
C SER A 6 -13.14 -27.23 -6.13
N THR A 7 -14.26 -27.01 -6.81
CA THR A 7 -14.78 -25.66 -7.15
C THR A 7 -14.88 -24.79 -5.89
N THR A 8 -15.10 -25.39 -4.72
CA THR A 8 -15.10 -24.73 -3.41
C THR A 8 -13.74 -24.18 -3.02
N ASP A 9 -12.62 -24.89 -3.32
CA ASP A 9 -11.26 -24.42 -2.99
C ASP A 9 -10.88 -23.20 -3.85
N LYS A 10 -11.32 -23.18 -5.11
CA LYS A 10 -11.13 -22.03 -6.00
C LYS A 10 -11.97 -20.82 -5.59
N LEU A 11 -13.19 -21.05 -5.13
CA LEU A 11 -14.06 -19.99 -4.60
C LEU A 11 -13.52 -19.40 -3.30
N GLU A 12 -13.05 -20.25 -2.38
CA GLU A 12 -12.40 -19.77 -1.15
C GLU A 12 -11.12 -18.98 -1.44
N PHE A 13 -10.31 -19.43 -2.38
CA PHE A 13 -9.11 -18.71 -2.79
C PHE A 13 -9.45 -17.34 -3.40
N LEU A 14 -10.43 -17.29 -4.28
CA LEU A 14 -10.92 -16.03 -4.86
C LEU A 14 -11.53 -15.12 -3.80
N ALA A 15 -12.38 -15.62 -2.92
CA ALA A 15 -12.98 -14.85 -1.84
C ALA A 15 -11.93 -14.25 -0.90
N ARG A 16 -10.87 -14.99 -0.59
CA ARG A 16 -9.76 -14.51 0.24
C ARG A 16 -8.86 -13.48 -0.47
N MET A 17 -8.78 -13.56 -1.81
CA MET A 17 -8.05 -12.57 -2.62
C MET A 17 -8.83 -11.24 -2.75
N THR A 18 -10.17 -11.24 -2.63
CA THR A 18 -10.96 -10.00 -2.70
C THR A 18 -10.77 -9.09 -1.48
N VAL A 19 -10.43 -9.66 -0.30
CA VAL A 19 -10.25 -8.88 0.95
C VAL A 19 -9.22 -7.75 0.82
N PRO A 20 -7.98 -7.95 0.32
CA PRO A 20 -7.03 -6.85 0.20
C PRO A 20 -7.45 -5.80 -0.83
N TYR A 21 -8.09 -6.21 -1.93
CA TYR A 21 -8.57 -5.26 -2.93
C TYR A 21 -9.75 -4.43 -2.44
N SER A 22 -10.69 -5.04 -1.70
CA SER A 22 -11.78 -4.31 -1.06
C SER A 22 -11.27 -3.31 -0.02
N LEU A 23 -10.23 -3.68 0.74
CA LEU A 23 -9.61 -2.80 1.71
C LEU A 23 -8.93 -1.60 1.04
N ILE A 24 -8.18 -1.84 -0.05
CA ILE A 24 -7.58 -0.74 -0.84
C ILE A 24 -8.67 0.17 -1.41
N ALA A 25 -9.77 -0.40 -1.90
CA ALA A 25 -10.90 0.37 -2.40
C ALA A 25 -11.57 1.21 -1.29
N VAL A 26 -11.75 0.66 -0.09
CA VAL A 26 -12.28 1.40 1.06
C VAL A 26 -11.33 2.53 1.46
N LEU A 27 -10.04 2.27 1.59
CA LEU A 27 -9.05 3.29 1.94
C LEU A 27 -8.95 4.37 0.85
N PHE A 28 -9.09 3.98 -0.42
CA PHE A 28 -9.18 4.92 -1.53
C PHE A 28 -10.42 5.81 -1.41
N LEU A 29 -11.60 5.22 -1.18
CA LEU A 29 -12.85 5.98 -0.99
C LEU A 29 -12.76 6.93 0.21
N VAL A 30 -12.23 6.45 1.34
CA VAL A 30 -12.01 7.30 2.52
C VAL A 30 -11.08 8.46 2.19
N SER A 31 -10.00 8.22 1.42
CA SER A 31 -9.08 9.26 0.99
C SER A 31 -9.72 10.29 0.07
N VAL A 32 -10.67 9.88 -0.78
CA VAL A 32 -11.38 10.77 -1.73
C VAL A 32 -12.50 11.55 -1.03
N ILE A 33 -13.28 10.90 -0.16
CA ILE A 33 -14.44 11.51 0.51
C ILE A 33 -14.01 12.58 1.52
N ALA A 34 -12.83 12.45 2.12
CA ALA A 34 -12.29 13.42 3.07
C ALA A 34 -11.97 14.80 2.48
N VAL A 35 -12.05 14.96 1.14
CA VAL A 35 -11.62 16.17 0.40
C VAL A 35 -12.48 17.45 0.55
N PRO A 36 -13.79 17.46 0.88
CA PRO A 36 -14.59 18.68 0.70
C PRO A 36 -14.55 19.72 1.83
N TYR A 37 -13.72 19.61 2.86
CA TYR A 37 -13.71 20.55 3.98
C TYR A 37 -12.33 21.18 4.26
N PRO A 38 -12.23 22.36 4.92
CA PRO A 38 -10.92 22.99 5.21
C PRO A 38 -9.99 22.13 6.08
N LEU A 39 -10.53 21.13 6.77
CA LEU A 39 -9.76 20.07 7.42
C LEU A 39 -9.28 18.98 6.43
N ALA A 40 -9.74 18.99 5.19
CA ALA A 40 -9.43 17.98 4.18
C ALA A 40 -7.99 18.08 3.66
N VAL A 41 -7.37 19.23 3.77
CA VAL A 41 -5.92 19.37 3.56
C VAL A 41 -5.14 18.47 4.54
N LEU A 42 -5.76 18.16 5.69
CA LEU A 42 -5.20 17.29 6.73
C LEU A 42 -5.24 15.80 6.35
N PHE A 43 -6.18 15.39 5.48
CA PHE A 43 -6.42 13.97 5.15
C PHE A 43 -5.92 13.60 3.74
N TYR A 44 -5.13 14.45 3.13
CA TYR A 44 -4.64 14.26 1.77
C TYR A 44 -3.71 13.05 1.69
N ALA A 45 -4.19 11.98 1.09
CA ALA A 45 -3.46 10.78 0.70
C ALA A 45 -2.78 9.89 1.77
N PRO A 46 -2.72 10.17 3.09
CA PRO A 46 -1.92 9.35 3.99
C PRO A 46 -2.40 7.90 4.05
N PHE A 47 -3.69 7.65 3.98
CA PHE A 47 -4.24 6.28 4.03
C PHE A 47 -3.84 5.45 2.83
N LEU A 48 -3.86 6.03 1.64
CA LEU A 48 -3.48 5.35 0.41
C LEU A 48 -1.97 5.07 0.38
N LEU A 49 -1.15 6.05 0.79
CA LEU A 49 0.29 5.88 0.92
C LEU A 49 0.65 4.76 1.92
N MET A 50 -0.02 4.73 3.09
CA MET A 50 0.15 3.70 4.11
C MET A 50 -0.21 2.31 3.57
N ALA A 51 -1.32 2.19 2.83
CA ALA A 51 -1.73 0.94 2.22
C ALA A 51 -0.71 0.45 1.19
N ILE A 52 -0.24 1.33 0.30
CA ILE A 52 0.77 1.02 -0.72
C ILE A 52 2.08 0.58 -0.03
N TYR A 53 2.53 1.31 1.01
CA TYR A 53 3.72 0.95 1.79
C TYR A 53 3.58 -0.44 2.40
N TYR A 54 2.50 -0.70 3.13
CA TYR A 54 2.25 -1.97 3.81
C TYR A 54 2.24 -3.16 2.84
N TRP A 55 1.43 -3.08 1.78
CA TRP A 55 1.30 -4.17 0.83
C TRP A 55 2.56 -4.38 -0.03
N SER A 56 3.33 -3.32 -0.29
CA SER A 56 4.62 -3.43 -1.00
C SER A 56 5.66 -4.22 -0.19
N ILE A 57 5.61 -4.16 1.14
CA ILE A 57 6.48 -4.95 2.02
C ILE A 57 6.01 -6.39 2.09
N TYR A 58 4.74 -6.60 2.47
CA TYR A 58 4.26 -7.93 2.86
C TYR A 58 3.75 -8.77 1.69
N ARG A 59 3.12 -8.15 0.69
CA ARG A 59 2.53 -8.84 -0.48
C ARG A 59 2.61 -8.01 -1.77
N PRO A 60 3.81 -7.79 -2.35
CA PRO A 60 3.98 -6.97 -3.55
C PRO A 60 3.24 -7.52 -4.79
N THR A 61 2.90 -8.81 -4.80
CA THR A 61 2.12 -9.46 -5.85
C THR A 61 0.67 -8.99 -5.91
N LEU A 62 0.11 -8.50 -4.79
CA LEU A 62 -1.25 -7.95 -4.73
C LEU A 62 -1.33 -6.54 -5.34
N LEU A 63 -0.22 -5.81 -5.38
CA LEU A 63 -0.13 -4.45 -5.93
C LEU A 63 0.78 -4.43 -7.17
N PRO A 64 0.32 -4.89 -8.33
CA PRO A 64 1.10 -4.72 -9.55
C PRO A 64 1.31 -3.23 -9.86
N PRO A 65 2.41 -2.83 -10.52
CA PRO A 65 2.71 -1.42 -10.78
C PRO A 65 1.60 -0.68 -11.53
N TRP A 66 0.97 -1.33 -12.49
CA TRP A 66 -0.11 -0.74 -13.26
C TRP A 66 -1.34 -0.40 -12.39
N LEU A 67 -1.64 -1.23 -11.37
CA LEU A 67 -2.76 -0.98 -10.45
C LEU A 67 -2.49 0.26 -9.59
N VAL A 68 -1.27 0.37 -9.06
CA VAL A 68 -0.84 1.54 -8.27
C VAL A 68 -0.92 2.81 -9.09
N PHE A 69 -0.50 2.75 -10.36
CA PHE A 69 -0.60 3.87 -11.29
C PHE A 69 -2.06 4.28 -11.55
N VAL A 70 -2.94 3.31 -11.84
CA VAL A 70 -4.37 3.57 -12.07
C VAL A 70 -5.04 4.16 -10.84
N VAL A 71 -4.77 3.62 -9.66
CA VAL A 71 -5.28 4.13 -8.38
C VAL A 71 -4.80 5.56 -8.12
N GLY A 72 -3.52 5.84 -8.35
CA GLY A 72 -2.97 7.19 -8.18
C GLY A 72 -3.55 8.19 -9.18
N MET A 73 -3.70 7.78 -10.44
CA MET A 73 -4.33 8.62 -11.47
C MET A 73 -5.80 8.92 -11.15
N SER A 74 -6.56 7.90 -10.73
CA SER A 74 -7.94 8.07 -10.29
C SER A 74 -8.04 9.00 -9.08
N PHE A 75 -7.09 8.89 -8.16
CA PHE A 75 -7.00 9.77 -7.00
C PHE A 75 -6.79 11.23 -7.42
N ASP A 76 -5.85 11.51 -8.32
CA ASP A 76 -5.58 12.86 -8.81
C ASP A 76 -6.80 13.49 -9.50
N VAL A 77 -7.49 12.70 -10.33
CA VAL A 77 -8.69 13.16 -11.04
C VAL A 77 -9.84 13.44 -10.07
N LEU A 78 -10.11 12.53 -9.13
CA LEU A 78 -11.23 12.66 -8.20
C LEU A 78 -11.02 13.75 -7.15
N THR A 79 -9.78 14.01 -6.77
CA THR A 79 -9.43 15.09 -5.83
C THR A 79 -9.27 16.45 -6.49
N GLY A 80 -9.38 16.52 -7.84
CA GLY A 80 -9.25 17.77 -8.57
C GLY A 80 -7.85 18.37 -8.51
N MET A 81 -6.80 17.51 -8.43
CA MET A 81 -5.43 17.98 -8.42
C MET A 81 -5.09 18.76 -9.70
N PRO A 82 -4.43 19.93 -9.58
CA PRO A 82 -4.06 20.73 -10.73
C PRO A 82 -3.10 20.03 -11.68
N PHE A 83 -2.31 19.09 -11.17
CA PHE A 83 -1.33 18.30 -11.93
C PHE A 83 -1.71 16.81 -11.85
N VAL A 84 -2.58 16.39 -12.74
CA VAL A 84 -3.02 14.99 -12.84
C VAL A 84 -1.82 14.10 -13.19
N GLY A 85 -1.66 13.01 -12.45
CA GLY A 85 -0.57 12.05 -12.61
C GLY A 85 0.60 12.24 -11.62
N LEU A 86 0.65 13.34 -10.88
CA LEU A 86 1.71 13.58 -9.91
C LEU A 86 1.71 12.52 -8.80
N ASN A 87 0.56 12.30 -8.14
CA ASN A 87 0.46 11.26 -7.12
C ASN A 87 0.58 9.86 -7.71
N ALA A 88 0.12 9.64 -8.95
CA ALA A 88 0.31 8.36 -9.63
C ALA A 88 1.80 7.99 -9.77
N ILE A 89 2.62 8.97 -10.17
CA ILE A 89 4.08 8.76 -10.28
C ILE A 89 4.71 8.56 -8.90
N LEU A 90 4.34 9.37 -7.90
CA LEU A 90 4.89 9.27 -6.55
C LEU A 90 4.53 7.95 -5.87
N PHE A 91 3.30 7.46 -6.02
CA PHE A 91 2.87 6.16 -5.50
C PHE A 91 3.59 5.00 -6.21
N LEU A 92 3.76 5.11 -7.53
CA LEU A 92 4.50 4.11 -8.31
C LEU A 92 5.97 4.05 -7.87
N LEU A 93 6.61 5.20 -7.70
CA LEU A 93 7.98 5.31 -7.22
C LEU A 93 8.12 4.72 -5.81
N THR A 94 7.21 5.08 -4.90
CA THR A 94 7.12 4.50 -3.55
C THR A 94 7.05 2.98 -3.60
N ARG A 95 6.15 2.44 -4.41
CA ARG A 95 5.99 0.99 -4.55
C ARG A 95 7.27 0.32 -5.06
N ILE A 96 7.92 0.89 -6.08
CA ILE A 96 9.16 0.32 -6.65
C ILE A 96 10.26 0.30 -5.60
N ILE A 97 10.52 1.43 -4.94
CA ILE A 97 11.57 1.57 -3.92
C ILE A 97 11.31 0.60 -2.76
N ILE A 98 10.10 0.57 -2.22
CA ILE A 98 9.78 -0.28 -1.08
C ILE A 98 9.82 -1.76 -1.44
N THR A 99 9.39 -2.14 -2.64
CA THR A 99 9.49 -3.54 -3.09
C THR A 99 10.95 -4.00 -3.22
N ASP A 100 11.84 -3.13 -3.63
CA ASP A 100 13.29 -3.42 -3.69
C ASP A 100 13.88 -3.54 -2.27
N GLN A 101 13.49 -2.65 -1.37
CA GLN A 101 13.95 -2.62 0.02
C GLN A 101 13.25 -3.65 0.95
N ARG A 102 12.22 -4.36 0.45
CA ARG A 102 11.38 -5.25 1.27
C ARG A 102 12.17 -6.31 2.04
N ARG A 103 13.27 -6.81 1.47
CA ARG A 103 14.11 -7.83 2.10
C ARG A 103 14.69 -7.39 3.44
N PHE A 104 14.90 -6.10 3.62
CA PHE A 104 15.39 -5.52 4.88
C PHE A 104 14.25 -5.25 5.87
N LEU A 105 13.03 -5.01 5.38
CA LEU A 105 11.88 -4.64 6.20
C LEU A 105 11.05 -5.86 6.65
N VAL A 106 11.06 -6.94 5.86
CA VAL A 106 10.34 -8.18 6.21
C VAL A 106 11.04 -8.88 7.36
N GLY A 107 10.28 -9.14 8.44
CA GLY A 107 10.81 -9.78 9.66
C GLY A 107 11.38 -8.81 10.70
N GLN A 108 11.42 -7.52 10.40
CA GLN A 108 11.82 -6.49 11.37
C GLN A 108 10.71 -6.20 12.38
N SER A 109 11.12 -5.61 13.52
CA SER A 109 10.17 -5.15 14.53
C SER A 109 9.24 -4.07 13.97
N PHE A 110 8.05 -3.94 14.55
CA PHE A 110 7.10 -2.88 14.18
C PHE A 110 7.73 -1.48 14.19
N ILE A 111 8.58 -1.21 15.18
CA ILE A 111 9.26 0.09 15.33
C ILE A 111 10.10 0.40 14.08
N MET A 112 10.84 -0.59 13.56
CA MET A 112 11.68 -0.41 12.37
C MET A 112 10.84 -0.12 11.12
N VAL A 113 9.71 -0.84 10.96
CA VAL A 113 8.77 -0.59 9.87
C VAL A 113 8.13 0.80 9.99
N TRP A 114 7.78 1.22 11.21
CA TRP A 114 7.25 2.56 11.45
C TRP A 114 8.26 3.66 11.13
N PHE A 115 9.51 3.54 11.59
CA PHE A 115 10.57 4.50 11.21
C PHE A 115 10.78 4.55 9.70
N GLY A 116 10.77 3.40 9.03
CA GLY A 116 10.84 3.33 7.57
C GLY A 116 9.69 4.09 6.90
N PHE A 117 8.47 3.97 7.45
CA PHE A 117 7.33 4.74 6.99
C PHE A 117 7.50 6.25 7.22
N CYS A 118 7.97 6.67 8.40
CA CYS A 118 8.20 8.09 8.69
C CYS A 118 9.18 8.72 7.70
N ILE A 119 10.27 8.05 7.38
CA ILE A 119 11.24 8.52 6.37
C ILE A 119 10.58 8.62 4.99
N LEU A 120 9.83 7.58 4.59
CA LEU A 120 9.11 7.58 3.33
C LEU A 120 8.11 8.71 3.23
N ASP A 121 7.34 8.96 4.29
CA ASP A 121 6.31 9.99 4.37
C ASP A 121 6.93 11.39 4.21
N ILE A 122 8.04 11.66 4.89
CA ILE A 122 8.81 12.90 4.72
C ILE A 122 9.26 13.07 3.26
N VAL A 123 9.87 12.04 2.68
CA VAL A 123 10.36 12.09 1.30
C VAL A 123 9.21 12.28 0.32
N PHE A 124 8.10 11.57 0.52
CA PHE A 124 6.92 11.68 -0.33
C PHE A 124 6.37 13.10 -0.37
N TYR A 125 6.14 13.69 0.80
CA TYR A 125 5.63 15.06 0.88
C TYR A 125 6.66 16.12 0.42
N ALA A 126 7.93 15.91 0.66
CA ALA A 126 8.98 16.80 0.14
C ALA A 126 9.02 16.79 -1.39
N LEU A 127 8.92 15.62 -2.03
CA LEU A 127 8.83 15.48 -3.47
C LEU A 127 7.54 16.09 -4.02
N GLN A 128 6.40 15.83 -3.36
CA GLN A 128 5.12 16.42 -3.75
C GLN A 128 5.17 17.93 -3.68
N TRP A 129 5.67 18.51 -2.59
CA TRP A 129 5.81 19.95 -2.42
C TRP A 129 6.75 20.57 -3.46
N SER A 130 7.91 19.96 -3.69
CA SER A 130 8.87 20.45 -4.68
C SER A 130 8.29 20.43 -6.09
N ALA A 131 7.59 19.35 -6.46
CA ALA A 131 6.92 19.24 -7.73
C ALA A 131 5.83 20.32 -7.89
N PHE A 132 5.00 20.55 -6.87
CA PHE A 132 4.00 21.61 -6.89
C PHE A 132 4.62 22.99 -7.04
N SER A 133 5.68 23.30 -6.29
CA SER A 133 6.37 24.60 -6.35
C SER A 133 7.00 24.85 -7.72
N VAL A 134 7.60 23.83 -8.33
CA VAL A 134 8.21 23.94 -9.66
C VAL A 134 7.14 24.08 -10.74
N LEU A 135 6.11 23.24 -10.72
CA LEU A 135 5.07 23.21 -11.76
C LEU A 135 4.15 24.46 -11.71
N SER A 136 3.89 24.98 -10.51
CA SER A 136 3.09 26.22 -10.34
C SER A 136 3.91 27.50 -10.50
N MET A 137 5.25 27.39 -10.64
CA MET A 137 6.19 28.54 -10.66
C MET A 137 5.94 29.52 -9.50
N SER A 138 5.45 29.01 -8.37
CA SER A 138 5.10 29.80 -7.19
C SER A 138 5.51 29.08 -5.92
N TRP A 139 5.85 29.85 -4.88
CA TRP A 139 6.17 29.29 -3.58
C TRP A 139 4.90 28.82 -2.88
N VAL A 140 4.73 27.51 -2.71
CA VAL A 140 3.59 26.94 -2.01
C VAL A 140 3.83 26.97 -0.50
N PRO A 141 2.89 27.51 0.32
CA PRO A 141 3.07 27.56 1.76
C PRO A 141 3.06 26.14 2.38
N LEU A 142 3.97 25.90 3.31
CA LEU A 142 4.12 24.60 4.01
C LEU A 142 3.01 24.33 5.02
N SER A 143 2.13 25.29 5.29
CA SER A 143 1.10 25.20 6.33
C SER A 143 0.13 24.05 6.17
N GLY A 144 -0.15 23.59 4.95
CA GLY A 144 -1.02 22.44 4.68
C GLY A 144 -0.28 21.09 4.70
N LEU A 145 1.01 21.11 4.50
CA LEU A 145 1.83 19.92 4.32
C LEU A 145 2.24 19.30 5.66
N VAL A 146 2.62 20.14 6.62
CA VAL A 146 3.05 19.70 7.95
C VAL A 146 1.97 18.91 8.71
N PRO A 147 0.70 19.37 8.75
CA PRO A 147 -0.38 18.59 9.38
C PRO A 147 -0.59 17.22 8.72
N SER A 148 -0.54 17.13 7.39
CA SER A 148 -0.73 15.88 6.66
C SER A 148 0.39 14.86 6.97
N LEU A 149 1.63 15.32 7.03
CA LEU A 149 2.79 14.52 7.41
C LEU A 149 2.68 14.01 8.85
N LEU A 150 2.36 14.88 9.81
CA LEU A 150 2.19 14.48 11.21
C LEU A 150 1.04 13.48 11.38
N LEU A 151 -0.07 13.71 10.68
CA LEU A 151 -1.20 12.81 10.70
C LEU A 151 -0.82 11.43 10.13
N GLY A 152 -0.03 11.39 9.06
CA GLY A 152 0.50 10.15 8.49
C GLY A 152 1.29 9.34 9.51
N MET A 153 2.22 9.96 10.20
CA MET A 153 3.04 9.32 11.23
C MET A 153 2.22 8.79 12.41
N VAL A 154 1.20 9.53 12.85
CA VAL A 154 0.35 9.16 14.00
C VAL A 154 -0.66 8.08 13.62
N LEU A 155 -1.23 8.13 12.42
CA LEU A 155 -2.24 7.16 11.97
C LEU A 155 -1.65 5.85 11.47
N PHE A 156 -0.36 5.80 11.16
CA PHE A 156 0.26 4.57 10.67
C PHE A 156 0.17 3.41 11.68
N PRO A 157 0.47 3.56 12.99
CA PRO A 157 0.37 2.47 13.96
C PRO A 157 -1.01 1.78 14.02
N PRO A 158 -2.13 2.49 14.21
CA PRO A 158 -3.44 1.85 14.23
C PRO A 158 -3.82 1.23 12.87
N LEU A 159 -3.46 1.88 11.76
CA LEU A 159 -3.73 1.33 10.43
C LEU A 159 -2.88 0.09 10.15
N TYR A 160 -1.61 0.08 10.56
CA TYR A 160 -0.74 -1.08 10.46
C TYR A 160 -1.33 -2.29 11.21
N LEU A 161 -1.83 -2.08 12.43
CA LEU A 161 -2.48 -3.14 13.21
C LEU A 161 -3.71 -3.70 12.48
N PHE A 162 -4.54 -2.82 11.95
CA PHE A 162 -5.72 -3.20 11.16
C PHE A 162 -5.34 -4.01 9.91
N LEU A 163 -4.36 -3.54 9.14
CA LEU A 163 -3.84 -4.24 7.96
C LEU A 163 -3.19 -5.58 8.33
N HIS A 164 -2.51 -5.66 9.47
CA HIS A 164 -1.90 -6.90 9.95
C HIS A 164 -2.95 -7.96 10.36
N LEU A 165 -4.06 -7.53 10.94
CA LEU A 165 -5.18 -8.43 11.24
C LEU A 165 -5.79 -9.01 9.97
N THR A 166 -6.01 -8.19 8.95
CA THR A 166 -6.52 -8.65 7.64
C THR A 166 -5.52 -9.56 6.93
N HIS A 167 -4.21 -9.32 7.10
CA HIS A 167 -3.17 -10.17 6.53
C HIS A 167 -3.22 -11.61 7.04
N LYS A 168 -3.61 -11.84 8.30
CA LYS A 168 -3.75 -13.20 8.90
C LYS A 168 -4.87 -14.02 8.25
N VAL A 169 -5.85 -13.37 7.64
CA VAL A 169 -6.97 -14.03 6.94
C VAL A 169 -6.56 -14.53 5.54
N LEU A 170 -5.48 -13.99 4.97
CA LEU A 170 -5.04 -14.38 3.64
C LEU A 170 -4.32 -15.74 3.62
N PRO A 171 -4.53 -16.57 2.56
CA PRO A 171 -3.84 -17.85 2.40
C PRO A 171 -2.33 -17.64 2.25
N ALA A 172 -1.56 -18.63 2.73
CA ALA A 172 -0.10 -18.61 2.58
C ALA A 172 0.31 -18.57 1.09
N PRO A 173 1.42 -17.91 0.73
CA PRO A 173 1.92 -17.89 -0.64
C PRO A 173 2.14 -19.32 -1.16
N VAL A 174 1.74 -19.56 -2.41
CA VAL A 174 1.77 -20.89 -3.07
C VAL A 174 3.18 -21.52 -3.08
N GLU A 175 4.23 -20.71 -3.06
CA GLU A 175 5.61 -21.20 -2.98
C GLU A 175 5.91 -21.99 -1.70
N ARG A 176 5.36 -21.61 -0.55
CA ARG A 176 5.52 -22.36 0.71
C ARG A 176 4.78 -23.69 0.72
N ALA A 177 3.68 -23.80 -0.02
CA ALA A 177 2.95 -25.05 -0.16
C ALA A 177 3.73 -26.05 -1.02
N LYS A 178 4.36 -25.58 -2.11
CA LYS A 178 5.21 -26.44 -2.97
C LYS A 178 6.46 -26.96 -2.25
N SER A 179 7.11 -26.15 -1.42
CA SER A 179 8.29 -26.59 -0.67
C SER A 179 7.97 -27.64 0.40
N ARG A 180 6.80 -27.55 1.05
CA ARG A 180 6.34 -28.56 2.01
C ARG A 180 5.98 -29.90 1.33
N LEU A 181 5.34 -29.85 0.17
CA LEU A 181 5.03 -31.06 -0.62
C LEU A 181 6.27 -31.71 -1.20
N GLY A 182 7.31 -30.94 -1.57
CA GLY A 182 8.59 -31.44 -2.02
C GLY A 182 9.39 -32.14 -0.93
N SER A 183 9.33 -31.63 0.31
CA SER A 183 9.99 -32.25 1.48
C SER A 183 9.33 -33.59 1.89
N GLN A 184 7.99 -33.64 1.88
CA GLN A 184 7.27 -34.89 2.22
C GLN A 184 7.49 -36.03 1.22
N LYS A 185 7.81 -35.69 -0.04
CA LYS A 185 8.06 -36.71 -1.08
C LYS A 185 9.43 -37.34 -0.96
N HIS A 186 10.35 -36.71 -0.22
CA HIS A 186 11.72 -37.23 -0.03
C HIS A 186 11.86 -38.12 1.22
N ASP A 187 10.88 -38.04 2.12
CA ASP A 187 10.86 -38.77 3.41
C ASP A 187 10.02 -40.06 3.37
N MET A 188 9.57 -40.52 2.19
CA MET A 188 8.91 -41.81 2.05
C MET A 188 9.97 -42.92 1.92
N PRO A 189 10.12 -43.79 2.92
CA PRO A 189 11.01 -44.96 2.80
C PRO A 189 10.44 -45.95 1.78
N LEU A 190 11.38 -46.48 0.94
CA LEU A 190 11.14 -47.54 -0.04
C LEU A 190 10.72 -48.85 0.64
#